data_bf92aa1d2d803ad93ad996a149390088
#
_entry.id   bf92aa1d2d803ad93ad996a149390088
#
_cell.length_a   1.000
_cell.length_b   1.000
_cell.length_c   1.000
_cell.angle_alpha   90.00
_cell.angle_beta   90.00
_cell.angle_gamma   90.00
#
_symmetry.space_group_name_H-M   'P 1'
#
loop_
_entity.id
_entity.type
_entity.pdbx_description
1 polymer ?
#
loop_
_entity_poly.entity_id
_entity_poly.type
_entity_poly.pdbx_seq_one_letter_code
_entity_poly.pdbx_strand_id
1 'polypeptide(L)'
;MVKVKTKIRVVPSSGNVFADLGLPYAQEKQTKVRLAVAINEIIRSQQLSQAAAARRLHVNQPKISALLNYQLQGFSVERLMNFLTSLDRDLNIVIRPKQRSQKVGRILVTAA
;
A
#
# COMPACT_ATOMS: atom_id res chain seq x y z
N MET A 1 11.77 -4.62 16.47
CA MET A 1 12.36 -3.73 15.46
C MET A 1 11.49 -3.70 14.23
N VAL A 2 11.15 -2.53 13.79
CA VAL A 2 10.34 -2.37 12.58
C VAL A 2 11.28 -2.27 11.39
N LYS A 3 11.06 -3.11 10.38
CA LYS A 3 11.81 -3.06 9.14
C LYS A 3 10.85 -2.65 8.03
N VAL A 4 11.10 -1.50 7.44
CA VAL A 4 10.33 -1.02 6.30
C VAL A 4 11.26 -0.88 5.14
N LYS A 5 11.00 -1.59 4.06
CA LYS A 5 11.69 -1.33 2.80
C LYS A 5 11.15 -0.04 2.23
N THR A 6 11.58 1.06 2.81
CA THR A 6 11.07 2.35 2.44
C THR A 6 12.22 3.30 2.22
N LYS A 7 12.26 3.88 1.07
CA LYS A 7 13.01 5.09 0.83
C LYS A 7 11.98 6.11 0.42
N ILE A 8 11.68 7.03 1.31
CA ILE A 8 10.70 8.06 1.04
C ILE A 8 11.45 9.30 0.62
N ARG A 9 11.22 9.71 -0.60
CA ARG A 9 11.72 10.98 -1.08
C ARG A 9 10.76 11.51 -2.11
N VAL A 10 10.32 12.72 -1.90
CA VAL A 10 9.54 13.41 -2.92
C VAL A 10 10.50 13.98 -3.93
N VAL A 11 10.31 13.63 -5.18
CA VAL A 11 11.17 14.08 -6.23
C VAL A 11 10.38 14.62 -7.37
N PRO A 12 10.79 15.76 -7.86
CA PRO A 12 10.04 16.42 -8.92
C PRO A 12 10.10 15.73 -10.26
N SER A 13 11.06 14.90 -10.53
CA SER A 13 11.19 14.33 -11.87
C SER A 13 11.39 12.83 -11.80
N SER A 14 10.52 12.07 -12.44
CA SER A 14 10.60 10.62 -12.41
C SER A 14 10.02 9.97 -13.67
N GLY A 15 9.64 10.73 -14.67
CA GLY A 15 8.92 10.20 -15.82
C GLY A 15 7.45 9.96 -15.55
N ASN A 16 6.98 10.18 -14.34
CA ASN A 16 5.58 10.16 -13.98
C ASN A 16 5.09 11.60 -13.88
N VAL A 17 3.97 11.92 -14.53
CA VAL A 17 3.47 13.29 -14.58
C VAL A 17 3.28 13.88 -13.19
N PHE A 18 2.73 13.11 -12.26
CA PHE A 18 2.53 13.61 -10.90
C PHE A 18 3.85 13.85 -10.18
N ALA A 19 4.81 12.94 -10.38
CA ALA A 19 6.12 13.11 -9.77
C ALA A 19 6.88 14.25 -10.40
N ASP A 20 6.73 14.46 -11.70
CA ASP A 20 7.36 15.59 -12.40
C ASP A 20 6.86 16.93 -11.91
N LEU A 21 5.64 16.97 -11.39
CA LEU A 21 5.08 18.16 -10.78
C LEU A 21 5.51 18.32 -9.31
N GLY A 22 6.40 17.46 -8.83
CA GLY A 22 6.88 17.52 -7.47
C GLY A 22 5.88 17.03 -6.44
N LEU A 23 4.89 16.25 -6.85
CA LEU A 23 3.85 15.79 -5.97
C LEU A 23 4.17 14.42 -5.40
N PRO A 24 4.08 14.23 -4.08
CA PRO A 24 4.25 12.90 -3.48
C PRO A 24 3.07 11.98 -3.79
N TYR A 25 2.03 12.51 -4.38
CA TYR A 25 0.77 11.83 -4.62
C TYR A 25 0.94 10.57 -5.46
N ALA A 26 1.79 10.62 -6.48
CA ALA A 26 1.98 9.45 -7.36
C ALA A 26 2.57 8.28 -6.61
N GLN A 27 3.52 8.53 -5.73
CA GLN A 27 4.15 7.48 -4.94
C GLN A 27 3.20 6.94 -3.89
N GLU A 28 2.45 7.81 -3.24
CA GLU A 28 1.42 7.40 -2.30
C GLU A 28 0.38 6.52 -2.98
N LYS A 29 -0.07 6.93 -4.17
CA LYS A 29 -1.05 6.16 -4.92
C LYS A 29 -0.51 4.78 -5.29
N GLN A 30 0.72 4.70 -5.75
CA GLN A 30 1.35 3.42 -6.08
C GLN A 30 1.47 2.53 -4.84
N THR A 31 1.85 3.10 -3.71
CA THR A 31 1.96 2.36 -2.47
C THR A 31 0.61 1.80 -2.05
N LYS A 32 -0.45 2.62 -2.14
CA LYS A 32 -1.81 2.16 -1.84
C LYS A 32 -2.22 0.99 -2.73
N VAL A 33 -1.94 1.08 -4.03
CA VAL A 33 -2.29 0.01 -4.97
C VAL A 33 -1.57 -1.28 -4.59
N ARG A 34 -0.28 -1.20 -4.29
CA ARG A 34 0.50 -2.39 -3.93
C ARG A 34 0.01 -3.02 -2.63
N LEU A 35 -0.33 -2.20 -1.65
CA LEU A 35 -0.90 -2.70 -0.40
C LEU A 35 -2.27 -3.35 -0.66
N ALA A 36 -3.08 -2.72 -1.49
CA ALA A 36 -4.40 -3.26 -1.83
C ALA A 36 -4.29 -4.59 -2.59
N VAL A 37 -3.31 -4.73 -3.48
CA VAL A 37 -3.07 -6.01 -4.16
C VAL A 37 -2.79 -7.11 -3.15
N ALA A 38 -1.92 -6.85 -2.18
CA ALA A 38 -1.61 -7.83 -1.15
C ALA A 38 -2.84 -8.18 -0.32
N ILE A 39 -3.61 -7.16 0.08
CA ILE A 39 -4.83 -7.38 0.86
C ILE A 39 -5.84 -8.21 0.06
N ASN A 40 -6.06 -7.85 -1.19
CA ASN A 40 -7.07 -8.52 -2.02
C ASN A 40 -6.67 -9.96 -2.32
N GLU A 41 -5.38 -10.23 -2.47
CA GLU A 41 -4.91 -11.60 -2.64
C GLU A 41 -5.15 -12.44 -1.39
N ILE A 42 -4.96 -11.88 -0.22
CA ILE A 42 -5.24 -12.59 1.03
C ILE A 42 -6.73 -12.88 1.16
N ILE A 43 -7.56 -11.88 0.89
CA ILE A 43 -9.01 -12.05 0.94
C ILE A 43 -9.45 -13.17 0.02
N ARG A 44 -8.92 -13.18 -1.21
CA ARG A 44 -9.25 -14.20 -2.20
C ARG A 44 -8.73 -15.56 -1.80
N SER A 45 -7.47 -15.65 -1.33
CA SER A 45 -6.87 -16.93 -0.97
C SER A 45 -7.55 -17.58 0.22
N GLN A 46 -8.08 -16.79 1.14
CA GLN A 46 -8.82 -17.25 2.30
C GLN A 46 -10.31 -17.40 2.00
N GLN A 47 -10.72 -17.11 0.78
CA GLN A 47 -12.12 -17.24 0.33
C GLN A 47 -13.08 -16.44 1.23
N LEU A 48 -12.66 -15.27 1.67
CA LEU A 48 -13.50 -14.42 2.49
C LEU A 48 -14.56 -13.75 1.63
N SER A 49 -15.80 -13.82 2.09
CA SER A 49 -16.87 -13.01 1.50
C SER A 49 -16.64 -11.55 1.83
N GLN A 50 -17.32 -10.65 1.12
CA GLN A 50 -17.26 -9.22 1.45
C GLN A 50 -17.72 -8.96 2.88
N ALA A 51 -18.76 -9.66 3.33
CA ALA A 51 -19.23 -9.50 4.70
C ALA A 51 -18.19 -9.97 5.72
N ALA A 52 -17.53 -11.12 5.46
CA ALA A 52 -16.51 -11.62 6.35
C ALA A 52 -15.28 -10.72 6.37
N ALA A 53 -14.86 -10.23 5.21
CA ALA A 53 -13.74 -9.30 5.12
C ALA A 53 -14.06 -7.99 5.85
N ALA A 54 -15.28 -7.49 5.68
CA ALA A 54 -15.70 -6.28 6.37
C ALA A 54 -15.61 -6.44 7.90
N ARG A 55 -16.03 -7.58 8.42
CA ARG A 55 -15.91 -7.85 9.85
C ARG A 55 -14.46 -7.96 10.29
N ARG A 56 -13.62 -8.66 9.51
CA ARG A 56 -12.20 -8.81 9.85
C ARG A 56 -11.48 -7.46 9.88
N LEU A 57 -11.82 -6.58 8.96
CA LEU A 57 -11.14 -5.29 8.82
C LEU A 57 -11.87 -4.15 9.55
N HIS A 58 -12.97 -4.45 10.21
CA HIS A 58 -13.76 -3.46 10.97
C HIS A 58 -14.22 -2.28 10.10
N VAL A 59 -14.69 -2.58 8.92
CA VAL A 59 -15.25 -1.59 7.98
C VAL A 59 -16.59 -2.09 7.46
N ASN A 60 -17.34 -1.22 6.82
CA ASN A 60 -18.60 -1.62 6.19
C ASN A 60 -18.35 -2.27 4.82
N GLN A 61 -19.35 -2.94 4.30
CA GLN A 61 -19.23 -3.61 3.01
C GLN A 61 -18.92 -2.67 1.84
N PRO A 62 -19.52 -1.47 1.75
CA PRO A 62 -19.11 -0.53 0.70
C PRO A 62 -17.62 -0.22 0.69
N LYS A 63 -16.99 -0.13 1.86
CA LYS A 63 -15.55 0.04 1.95
C LYS A 63 -14.79 -1.17 1.40
N ILE A 64 -15.26 -2.38 1.70
CA ILE A 64 -14.65 -3.59 1.13
C ILE A 64 -14.82 -3.61 -0.39
N SER A 65 -16.00 -3.27 -0.89
CA SER A 65 -16.21 -3.20 -2.33
C SER A 65 -15.26 -2.20 -2.99
N ALA A 66 -15.08 -1.03 -2.38
CA ALA A 66 -14.13 -0.04 -2.89
C ALA A 66 -12.71 -0.60 -2.91
N LEU A 67 -12.29 -1.26 -1.83
CA LEU A 67 -10.97 -1.87 -1.71
C LEU A 67 -10.74 -2.93 -2.80
N LEU A 68 -11.71 -3.81 -3.01
CA LEU A 68 -11.62 -4.86 -4.03
C LEU A 68 -11.56 -4.29 -5.44
N ASN A 69 -12.15 -3.14 -5.67
CA ASN A 69 -12.16 -2.47 -6.97
C ASN A 69 -11.07 -1.39 -7.09
N TYR A 70 -10.13 -1.36 -6.16
CA TYR A 70 -9.01 -0.44 -6.18
C TYR A 70 -9.42 1.03 -6.19
N GLN A 71 -10.55 1.33 -5.58
CA GLN A 71 -11.00 2.70 -5.35
C GLN A 71 -10.47 3.12 -3.98
N LEU A 72 -9.26 3.66 -3.97
CA LEU A 72 -8.48 3.78 -2.74
C LEU A 72 -8.45 5.19 -2.15
N GLN A 73 -9.22 6.13 -2.69
CA GLN A 73 -9.21 7.51 -2.23
C GLN A 73 -9.62 7.65 -0.76
N GLY A 74 -10.48 6.77 -0.28
CA GLY A 74 -10.94 6.80 1.10
C GLY A 74 -10.07 6.06 2.09
N PHE A 75 -8.89 5.61 1.67
CA PHE A 75 -7.97 4.84 2.52
C PHE A 75 -6.63 5.53 2.61
N SER A 76 -6.08 5.64 3.81
CA SER A 76 -4.69 6.06 3.99
C SER A 76 -3.77 4.84 3.85
N VAL A 77 -2.50 5.10 3.57
CA VAL A 77 -1.48 4.04 3.56
C VAL A 77 -1.44 3.33 4.91
N GLU A 78 -1.48 4.10 5.99
CA GLU A 78 -1.48 3.52 7.34
C GLU A 78 -2.66 2.59 7.55
N ARG A 79 -3.84 2.98 7.10
CA ARG A 79 -5.03 2.16 7.25
C ARG A 79 -4.91 0.85 6.48
N LEU A 80 -4.37 0.91 5.27
CA LEU A 80 -4.13 -0.30 4.47
C LEU A 80 -3.11 -1.22 5.14
N MET A 81 -2.07 -0.66 5.73
CA MET A 81 -1.11 -1.43 6.51
C MET A 81 -1.79 -2.13 7.69
N ASN A 82 -2.67 -1.41 8.38
CA ASN A 82 -3.40 -1.99 9.52
C ASN A 82 -4.35 -3.10 9.07
N PHE A 83 -4.91 -3.01 7.88
CA PHE A 83 -5.72 -4.11 7.36
C PHE A 83 -4.88 -5.39 7.21
N LEU A 84 -3.65 -5.26 6.77
CA LEU A 84 -2.76 -6.42 6.64
C LEU A 84 -2.48 -7.06 8.00
N THR A 85 -2.26 -6.25 9.03
CA THR A 85 -2.08 -6.81 10.38
C THR A 85 -3.34 -7.48 10.88
N SER A 86 -4.51 -6.94 10.54
CA SER A 86 -5.80 -7.56 10.88
C SER A 86 -6.01 -8.87 10.14
N LEU A 87 -5.32 -9.08 9.05
CA LEU A 87 -5.34 -10.33 8.28
C LEU A 87 -4.19 -11.26 8.66
N ASP A 88 -3.63 -11.06 9.84
CA ASP A 88 -2.56 -11.89 10.41
C ASP A 88 -1.27 -11.84 9.58
N ARG A 89 -0.97 -10.68 9.04
CA ARG A 89 0.30 -10.46 8.34
C ARG A 89 1.19 -9.54 9.15
N ASP A 90 2.47 -9.84 9.15
CA ASP A 90 3.47 -8.93 9.70
C ASP A 90 3.98 -8.04 8.59
N LEU A 91 4.16 -6.76 8.91
CA LEU A 91 4.81 -5.83 8.02
C LEU A 91 6.19 -5.50 8.55
N ASN A 92 7.19 -5.73 7.72
CA ASN A 92 8.56 -5.37 8.03
C ASN A 92 8.95 -4.18 7.18
N ILE A 93 9.42 -3.13 7.82
CA ILE A 93 9.81 -1.91 7.14
C ILE A 93 11.32 -1.78 7.26
N VAL A 94 12.02 -1.81 6.13
CA VAL A 94 13.48 -1.73 6.07
C VAL A 94 13.86 -0.43 5.39
N ILE A 95 14.65 0.38 6.06
CA ILE A 95 15.14 1.63 5.51
C ILE A 95 16.57 1.42 5.06
N ARG A 96 16.83 1.73 3.80
CA ARG A 96 18.15 1.52 3.19
C ARG A 96 18.62 2.78 2.47
N PRO A 97 19.94 2.92 2.29
CA PRO A 97 20.42 3.93 1.37
C PRO A 97 19.85 3.70 -0.03
N LYS A 98 19.62 4.79 -0.73
CA LYS A 98 19.14 4.76 -2.10
C LYS A 98 20.12 4.03 -3.00
N GLN A 99 19.64 3.25 -3.95
CA GLN A 99 20.49 2.64 -4.97
C GLN A 99 21.10 3.73 -5.86
N ARG A 100 22.35 3.51 -6.29
CA ARG A 100 23.05 4.48 -7.12
C ARG A 100 22.36 4.76 -8.45
N SER A 101 21.69 3.76 -9.02
CA SER A 101 20.98 3.88 -10.27
C SER A 101 19.72 4.71 -10.17
N GLN A 102 19.26 5.00 -8.95
CA GLN A 102 18.03 5.75 -8.70
C GLN A 102 18.40 7.19 -8.36
N LYS A 103 17.72 8.14 -9.00
CA LYS A 103 17.91 9.55 -8.67
C LYS A 103 17.32 9.89 -7.30
N VAL A 104 16.33 9.14 -6.89
CA VAL A 104 15.53 9.46 -5.71
C VAL A 104 15.18 8.21 -4.95
N GLY A 105 14.92 8.40 -3.67
CA GLY A 105 14.39 7.33 -2.86
C GLY A 105 12.97 6.97 -3.28
N ARG A 106 12.54 5.79 -2.89
CA ARG A 106 11.21 5.29 -3.27
C ARG A 106 10.68 4.38 -2.18
N ILE A 107 9.38 4.22 -2.18
CA ILE A 107 8.71 3.25 -1.33
C ILE A 107 8.45 2.01 -2.17
N LEU A 108 8.92 0.87 -1.69
CA LEU A 108 8.68 -0.42 -2.35
C LEU A 108 7.89 -1.30 -1.41
N VAL A 109 6.82 -1.86 -1.94
CA VAL A 109 6.03 -2.85 -1.22
C VAL A 109 6.22 -4.17 -1.93
N THR A 110 6.71 -5.16 -1.19
CA THR A 110 6.88 -6.51 -1.72
C THR A 110 6.21 -7.48 -0.79
N ALA A 111 5.48 -8.44 -1.35
CA ALA A 111 4.90 -9.52 -0.58
C ALA A 111 5.87 -10.71 -0.62
N ALA A 112 6.10 -11.30 0.54
CA ALA A 112 6.94 -12.49 0.63
C ALA A 112 6.14 -13.75 0.39
#